data_9b9c89405b871c51c932d2a566a1ca7d
#
_entry.id   9b9c89405b871c51c932d2a566a1ca7d
#
_cell.length_a   1.000
_cell.length_b   1.000
_cell.length_c   1.000
_cell.angle_alpha   90.00
_cell.angle_beta   90.00
_cell.angle_gamma   90.00
#
_symmetry.space_group_name_H-M   'P 1'
#
loop_
_entity.id
_entity.type
_entity.pdbx_description
1 polymer ?
#
loop_
_entity_poly.entity_id
_entity_poly.type
_entity_poly.pdbx_seq_one_letter_code
_entity_poly.pdbx_strand_id
1 'polypeptide(L)'
;MIFTKQREYEAITSELSKDDTIALVSCNNCVRVAGTGGEEKMKELALRLRENGYNVRDGFLLTKACPQPYMGTVQLSPLVDTVIVLACTAGWSTANRVFPNRKVIRSLKDVGLLITDTDKGVVKIAKAFDGFEDLVGKEFEIGTGAKMETEQIEVEV
;
A
#
# COMPACT_ATOMS: atom_id res chain seq x y z
N MET A 1 4.23 4.41 -13.26
CA MET A 1 4.02 4.05 -11.85
C MET A 1 3.29 5.20 -11.16
N ILE A 2 2.51 4.89 -10.15
CA ILE A 2 1.69 5.86 -9.41
C ILE A 2 2.36 6.21 -8.09
N PHE A 3 2.58 7.50 -7.84
CA PHE A 3 3.00 7.98 -6.54
C PHE A 3 1.78 8.12 -5.64
N THR A 4 1.84 7.52 -4.46
CA THR A 4 0.75 7.51 -3.49
C THR A 4 1.15 8.20 -2.20
N LYS A 5 0.16 8.63 -1.45
CA LYS A 5 0.25 9.19 -0.12
C LYS A 5 -0.66 8.42 0.82
N GLN A 6 -0.28 8.26 2.07
CA GLN A 6 -1.13 7.65 3.07
C GLN A 6 -2.34 8.54 3.38
N ARG A 7 -3.51 7.93 3.46
CA ARG A 7 -4.68 8.58 4.04
C ARG A 7 -4.48 8.74 5.56
N GLU A 8 -5.13 9.73 6.14
CA GLU A 8 -5.14 9.88 7.58
C GLU A 8 -5.68 8.60 8.25
N TYR A 9 -5.03 8.19 9.32
CA TYR A 9 -5.43 6.98 10.07
C TYR A 9 -6.89 7.05 10.52
N GLU A 10 -7.32 8.21 11.00
CA GLU A 10 -8.69 8.45 11.44
C GLU A 10 -9.71 8.31 10.31
N ALA A 11 -9.32 8.67 9.08
CA ALA A 11 -10.16 8.47 7.90
C ALA A 11 -10.35 6.99 7.58
N ILE A 12 -9.31 6.18 7.77
CA ILE A 12 -9.38 4.73 7.60
C ILE A 12 -10.26 4.11 8.68
N THR A 13 -10.02 4.45 9.94
CA THR A 13 -10.75 3.87 11.08
C THR A 13 -12.21 4.31 11.13
N SER A 14 -12.57 5.48 10.57
CA SER A 14 -13.96 5.90 10.45
C SER A 14 -14.81 4.96 9.58
N GLU A 15 -14.17 4.20 8.70
CA GLU A 15 -14.83 3.20 7.84
C GLU A 15 -14.84 1.79 8.47
N LEU A 16 -14.23 1.62 9.64
CA LEU A 16 -14.12 0.36 10.37
C LEU A 16 -15.09 0.28 11.55
N SER A 17 -15.49 -0.95 11.85
CA SER A 17 -16.14 -1.32 13.10
C SER A 17 -15.20 -2.21 13.93
N LYS A 18 -15.33 -2.16 15.26
CA LYS A 18 -14.61 -3.06 16.16
C LYS A 18 -15.02 -4.53 15.98
N ASP A 19 -16.17 -4.77 15.37
CA ASP A 19 -16.68 -6.10 15.05
C ASP A 19 -16.14 -6.64 13.72
N ASP A 20 -15.46 -5.80 12.94
CA ASP A 20 -14.87 -6.20 11.66
C ASP A 20 -13.74 -7.21 11.87
N THR A 21 -13.70 -8.24 11.05
CA THR A 21 -12.56 -9.14 10.92
C THR A 21 -11.79 -8.77 9.67
N ILE A 22 -10.56 -8.27 9.85
CA ILE A 22 -9.82 -7.53 8.84
C ILE A 22 -8.69 -8.36 8.26
N ALA A 23 -8.54 -8.34 6.95
CA ALA A 23 -7.32 -8.70 6.25
C ALA A 23 -6.71 -7.47 5.60
N LEU A 24 -5.38 -7.43 5.56
CA LEU A 24 -4.63 -6.41 4.83
C LEU A 24 -4.07 -7.00 3.54
N VAL A 25 -4.17 -6.25 2.46
CA VAL A 25 -3.54 -6.61 1.18
C VAL A 25 -2.66 -5.44 0.73
N SER A 26 -1.38 -5.67 0.54
CA SER A 26 -0.47 -4.65 0.03
C SER A 26 0.12 -5.04 -1.32
N CYS A 27 0.17 -4.05 -2.22
CA CYS A 27 1.01 -4.09 -3.40
C CYS A 27 2.48 -3.91 -2.99
N ASN A 28 3.40 -4.60 -3.67
CA ASN A 28 4.84 -4.48 -3.41
C ASN A 28 5.58 -3.77 -4.55
N ASN A 29 4.90 -2.94 -5.31
CA ASN A 29 5.49 -2.25 -6.46
C ASN A 29 5.43 -0.72 -6.27
N CYS A 30 4.54 -0.02 -6.96
CA CYS A 30 4.49 1.46 -6.92
C CYS A 30 4.44 2.03 -5.49
N VAL A 31 3.60 1.47 -4.64
CA VAL A 31 3.41 1.94 -3.27
C VAL A 31 4.63 1.66 -2.38
N ARG A 32 5.38 0.62 -2.67
CA ARG A 32 6.67 0.35 -2.00
C ARG A 32 7.70 1.39 -2.40
N VAL A 33 7.79 1.71 -3.68
CA VAL A 33 8.70 2.75 -4.20
C VAL A 33 8.38 4.11 -3.60
N ALA A 34 7.11 4.44 -3.46
CA ALA A 34 6.65 5.68 -2.83
C ALA A 34 6.77 5.69 -1.28
N GLY A 35 7.08 4.56 -0.68
CA GLY A 35 7.21 4.43 0.78
C GLY A 35 5.90 4.40 1.54
N THR A 36 4.80 4.03 0.89
CA THR A 36 3.45 4.04 1.46
C THR A 36 2.82 2.66 1.62
N GLY A 37 3.43 1.64 1.02
CA GLY A 37 2.98 0.25 1.09
C GLY A 37 4.15 -0.71 1.19
N GLY A 38 3.88 -1.96 0.91
CA GLY A 38 4.83 -3.05 1.09
C GLY A 38 4.71 -3.69 2.47
N GLU A 39 5.60 -4.63 2.75
CA GLU A 39 5.53 -5.45 3.95
C GLU A 39 5.61 -4.64 5.24
N GLU A 40 6.58 -3.72 5.33
CA GLU A 40 6.80 -2.92 6.53
C GLU A 40 5.61 -2.03 6.85
N LYS A 41 5.09 -1.31 5.86
CA LYS A 41 3.93 -0.44 6.04
C LYS A 41 2.66 -1.21 6.37
N MET A 42 2.51 -2.39 5.80
CA MET A 42 1.41 -3.30 6.15
C MET A 42 1.51 -3.77 7.60
N LYS A 43 2.70 -4.14 8.06
CA LYS A 43 2.94 -4.53 9.46
C LYS A 43 2.70 -3.38 10.43
N GLU A 44 3.19 -2.18 10.11
CA GLU A 44 2.96 -0.98 10.92
C GLU A 44 1.46 -0.71 11.09
N LEU A 45 0.70 -0.76 10.00
CA LEU A 45 -0.74 -0.54 10.06
C LEU A 45 -1.45 -1.63 10.85
N ALA A 46 -1.07 -2.91 10.66
CA ALA A 46 -1.63 -4.04 11.40
C ALA A 46 -1.43 -3.89 12.91
N LEU A 47 -0.21 -3.53 13.33
CA LEU A 47 0.11 -3.32 14.74
C LEU A 47 -0.71 -2.18 15.33
N ARG A 48 -0.76 -1.04 14.64
CA ARG A 48 -1.52 0.12 15.09
C ARG A 48 -3.01 -0.18 15.24
N LEU A 49 -3.59 -0.88 14.28
CA LEU A 49 -4.99 -1.31 14.34
C LEU A 49 -5.24 -2.26 15.51
N ARG A 50 -4.39 -3.24 15.72
CA ARG A 50 -4.51 -4.18 16.84
C ARG A 50 -4.40 -3.48 18.19
N GLU A 51 -3.45 -2.56 18.34
CA GLU A 51 -3.28 -1.75 19.55
C GLU A 51 -4.53 -0.90 19.87
N ASN A 52 -5.27 -0.51 18.85
CA ASN A 52 -6.52 0.23 18.97
C ASN A 52 -7.77 -0.67 19.05
N GLY A 53 -7.58 -1.98 19.20
CA GLY A 53 -8.66 -2.94 19.45
C GLY A 53 -9.37 -3.47 18.20
N TYR A 54 -8.82 -3.25 17.01
CA TYR A 54 -9.35 -3.86 15.77
C TYR A 54 -8.81 -5.28 15.58
N ASN A 55 -9.66 -6.14 15.03
CA ASN A 55 -9.31 -7.54 14.78
C ASN A 55 -8.67 -7.71 13.40
N VAL A 56 -7.36 -7.53 13.33
CA VAL A 56 -6.56 -7.82 12.12
C VAL A 56 -6.12 -9.27 12.17
N ARG A 57 -6.61 -10.07 11.22
CA ARG A 57 -6.39 -11.51 11.16
C ARG A 57 -5.24 -11.90 10.24
N ASP A 58 -5.25 -11.39 9.01
CA ASP A 58 -4.35 -11.83 7.95
C ASP A 58 -3.75 -10.65 7.20
N GLY A 59 -2.60 -10.88 6.56
CA GLY A 59 -1.95 -9.96 5.66
C GLY A 59 -1.39 -10.67 4.43
N PHE A 60 -1.54 -10.05 3.27
CA PHE A 60 -1.09 -10.60 1.99
C PHE A 60 -0.25 -9.56 1.24
N LEU A 61 0.94 -9.95 0.85
CA LEU A 61 1.83 -9.12 0.04
C LEU A 61 1.82 -9.63 -1.40
N LEU A 62 1.39 -8.79 -2.33
CA LEU A 62 1.33 -9.11 -3.75
C LEU A 62 2.44 -8.40 -4.51
N THR A 63 3.09 -9.07 -5.44
CA THR A 63 4.08 -8.45 -6.35
C THR A 63 3.48 -7.22 -7.04
N LYS A 64 2.24 -7.35 -7.52
CA LYS A 64 1.40 -6.26 -8.04
C LYS A 64 -0.04 -6.52 -7.65
N ALA A 65 -0.76 -5.47 -7.25
CA ALA A 65 -2.16 -5.59 -6.85
C ALA A 65 -3.14 -5.25 -7.97
N CYS A 66 -2.73 -4.45 -8.95
CA CYS A 66 -3.62 -3.99 -10.01
C CYS A 66 -4.04 -5.07 -11.04
N PRO A 67 -3.19 -6.04 -11.43
CA PRO A 67 -3.68 -7.10 -12.31
C PRO A 67 -4.55 -8.10 -11.55
N GLN A 68 -5.74 -8.36 -12.08
CA GLN A 68 -6.70 -9.28 -11.44
C GLN A 68 -6.15 -10.68 -11.14
N PRO A 69 -5.32 -11.32 -11.99
CA PRO A 69 -4.75 -12.62 -11.67
C PRO A 69 -3.94 -12.66 -10.38
N TYR A 70 -3.22 -11.58 -10.04
CA TYR A 70 -2.46 -11.51 -8.78
C TYR A 70 -3.40 -11.35 -7.58
N MET A 71 -4.35 -10.43 -7.66
CA MET A 71 -5.33 -10.23 -6.59
C MET A 71 -6.19 -11.49 -6.37
N GLY A 72 -6.50 -12.20 -7.44
CA GLY A 72 -7.25 -13.45 -7.40
C GLY A 72 -6.54 -14.61 -6.70
N THR A 73 -5.23 -14.51 -6.44
CA THR A 73 -4.49 -15.53 -5.65
C THR A 73 -4.71 -15.40 -4.16
N VAL A 74 -5.26 -14.29 -3.70
CA VAL A 74 -5.54 -14.05 -2.28
C VAL A 74 -6.71 -14.93 -1.83
N GLN A 75 -6.44 -15.81 -0.89
CA GLN A 75 -7.45 -16.69 -0.30
C GLN A 75 -7.82 -16.15 1.09
N LEU A 76 -8.88 -15.37 1.15
CA LEU A 76 -9.39 -14.84 2.40
C LEU A 76 -10.06 -15.94 3.22
N SER A 77 -9.82 -15.93 4.53
CA SER A 77 -10.63 -16.73 5.45
C SER A 77 -12.11 -16.34 5.33
N PRO A 78 -13.03 -17.31 5.41
CA PRO A 78 -14.47 -17.02 5.44
C PRO A 78 -14.89 -16.07 6.57
N LEU A 79 -14.07 -15.95 7.62
CA LEU A 79 -14.32 -15.05 8.75
C LEU A 79 -13.98 -13.58 8.44
N VAL A 80 -13.18 -13.33 7.41
CA VAL A 80 -12.82 -11.97 7.00
C VAL A 80 -14.00 -11.30 6.28
N ASP A 81 -14.44 -10.19 6.78
CA ASP A 81 -15.50 -9.36 6.19
C ASP A 81 -14.99 -8.03 5.62
N THR A 82 -13.79 -7.64 5.99
CA THR A 82 -13.21 -6.35 5.63
C THR A 82 -11.79 -6.52 5.13
N VAL A 83 -11.47 -5.87 4.01
CA VAL A 83 -10.14 -5.87 3.40
C VAL A 83 -9.64 -4.42 3.33
N ILE A 84 -8.50 -4.14 3.94
CA ILE A 84 -7.81 -2.86 3.79
C ILE A 84 -6.71 -3.03 2.75
N VAL A 85 -6.72 -2.18 1.73
CA VAL A 85 -5.83 -2.29 0.58
C VAL A 85 -4.80 -1.17 0.59
N LEU A 86 -3.52 -1.54 0.67
CA LEU A 86 -2.37 -0.65 0.50
C LEU A 86 -1.93 -0.72 -0.96
N ALA A 87 -2.63 -0.01 -1.81
CA ALA A 87 -2.39 0.05 -3.25
C ALA A 87 -2.88 1.39 -3.82
N CYS A 88 -2.48 1.68 -5.05
CA CYS A 88 -3.06 2.79 -5.81
C CYS A 88 -4.53 2.49 -6.16
N THR A 89 -5.22 3.47 -6.73
CA THR A 89 -6.63 3.32 -7.12
C THR A 89 -6.87 2.11 -8.01
N ALA A 90 -5.93 1.78 -8.91
CA ALA A 90 -6.07 0.60 -9.77
C ALA A 90 -6.10 -0.71 -8.96
N GLY A 91 -5.21 -0.86 -7.98
CA GLY A 91 -5.21 -2.03 -7.10
C GLY A 91 -6.43 -2.11 -6.20
N TRP A 92 -6.85 -0.98 -5.65
CA TRP A 92 -8.09 -0.91 -4.88
C TRP A 92 -9.32 -1.27 -5.72
N SER A 93 -9.42 -0.77 -6.94
CA SER A 93 -10.50 -1.10 -7.88
C SER A 93 -10.52 -2.61 -8.19
N THR A 94 -9.35 -3.20 -8.38
CA THR A 94 -9.24 -4.66 -8.60
C THR A 94 -9.70 -5.45 -7.37
N ALA A 95 -9.33 -5.02 -6.17
CA ALA A 95 -9.79 -5.65 -4.93
C ALA A 95 -11.32 -5.63 -4.81
N ASN A 96 -11.96 -4.53 -5.17
CA ASN A 96 -13.43 -4.44 -5.18
C ASN A 96 -14.07 -5.45 -6.14
N ARG A 97 -13.45 -5.69 -7.29
CA ARG A 97 -13.96 -6.69 -8.25
C ARG A 97 -13.74 -8.13 -7.78
N VAL A 98 -12.60 -8.39 -7.14
CA VAL A 98 -12.25 -9.75 -6.69
C VAL A 98 -12.97 -10.11 -5.39
N PHE A 99 -13.23 -9.13 -4.52
CA PHE A 99 -13.91 -9.34 -3.24
C PHE A 99 -15.25 -8.60 -3.16
N PRO A 100 -16.23 -8.93 -4.03
CA PRO A 100 -17.47 -8.17 -4.13
C PRO A 100 -18.35 -8.26 -2.88
N ASN A 101 -18.15 -9.29 -2.05
CA ASN A 101 -18.93 -9.54 -0.83
C ASN A 101 -18.20 -9.09 0.45
N ARG A 102 -17.12 -8.33 0.29
CA ARG A 102 -16.34 -7.79 1.42
C ARG A 102 -16.38 -6.27 1.39
N LYS A 103 -16.27 -5.67 2.56
CA LYS A 103 -15.99 -4.23 2.67
C LYS A 103 -14.54 -4.01 2.29
N VAL A 104 -14.28 -3.20 1.25
CA VAL A 104 -12.93 -2.92 0.75
C VAL A 104 -12.59 -1.46 1.00
N ILE A 105 -11.62 -1.23 1.85
CA ILE A 105 -11.19 0.10 2.29
C ILE A 105 -9.83 0.41 1.69
N ARG A 106 -9.69 1.58 1.08
CA ARG A 106 -8.39 2.06 0.61
C ARG A 106 -7.67 2.80 1.73
N SER A 107 -6.37 2.54 1.86
CA SER A 107 -5.51 3.24 2.82
C SER A 107 -4.66 4.34 2.21
N LEU A 108 -4.61 4.44 0.88
CA LEU A 108 -3.74 5.35 0.15
C LEU A 108 -4.55 6.26 -0.79
N LYS A 109 -3.94 7.39 -1.14
CA LYS A 109 -4.42 8.32 -2.17
C LYS A 109 -3.43 8.35 -3.31
N ASP A 110 -3.92 8.42 -4.55
CA ASP A 110 -3.08 8.68 -5.72
C ASP A 110 -2.72 10.18 -5.80
N VAL A 111 -1.45 10.47 -5.96
CA VAL A 111 -0.93 11.84 -5.99
C VAL A 111 -0.50 12.25 -7.40
N GLY A 112 0.07 11.32 -8.15
CA GLY A 112 0.56 11.59 -9.48
C GLY A 112 1.31 10.42 -10.09
N LEU A 113 1.96 10.69 -11.22
CA LEU A 113 2.86 9.75 -11.87
C LEU A 113 4.28 9.98 -11.37
N LEU A 114 4.98 8.89 -11.06
CA LEU A 114 6.36 8.93 -10.64
C LEU A 114 7.30 8.41 -11.73
N ILE A 115 8.50 8.95 -11.72
CA ILE A 115 9.67 8.38 -12.37
C ILE A 115 10.76 8.14 -11.32
N THR A 116 11.60 7.16 -11.55
CA THR A 116 12.71 6.84 -10.66
C THR A 116 14.04 7.27 -11.28
N ASP A 117 14.91 7.84 -10.46
CA ASP A 117 16.32 8.02 -10.77
C ASP A 117 17.10 7.08 -9.85
N THR A 118 17.48 5.94 -10.41
CA THR A 118 18.16 4.88 -9.64
C THR A 118 19.58 5.25 -9.25
N ASP A 119 20.22 6.11 -10.03
CA ASP A 119 21.59 6.58 -9.71
C ASP A 119 21.59 7.45 -8.47
N LYS A 120 20.55 8.26 -8.30
CA LYS A 120 20.38 9.12 -7.13
C LYS A 120 19.59 8.45 -5.99
N GLY A 121 18.93 7.33 -6.24
CA GLY A 121 18.05 6.69 -5.25
C GLY A 121 16.79 7.49 -4.94
N VAL A 122 16.27 8.26 -5.89
CA VAL A 122 15.10 9.12 -5.70
C VAL A 122 13.96 8.78 -6.66
N VAL A 123 12.75 9.10 -6.23
CA VAL A 123 11.57 9.19 -7.08
C VAL A 123 11.20 10.65 -7.28
N LYS A 124 10.78 10.98 -8.48
CA LYS A 124 10.32 12.32 -8.84
C LYS A 124 8.88 12.26 -9.30
N ILE A 125 8.07 13.20 -8.87
CA ILE A 125 6.71 13.36 -9.38
C ILE A 125 6.79 14.05 -10.73
N ALA A 126 6.55 13.29 -11.80
CA ALA A 126 6.61 13.79 -13.17
C ALA A 126 5.33 14.53 -13.56
N LYS A 127 4.18 14.07 -13.06
CA LYS A 127 2.88 14.67 -13.26
C LYS A 127 2.05 14.52 -11.99
N ALA A 128 1.46 15.61 -11.53
CA ALA A 128 0.57 15.58 -10.38
C ALA A 128 -0.89 15.48 -10.81
N PHE A 129 -1.68 14.75 -10.00
CA PHE A 129 -3.13 14.76 -10.13
C PHE A 129 -3.72 16.01 -9.47
N ASP A 130 -4.99 16.29 -9.75
CA ASP A 130 -5.69 17.47 -9.23
C ASP A 130 -5.61 17.55 -7.69
N GLY A 131 -5.23 18.72 -7.21
CA GLY A 131 -5.02 18.97 -5.79
C GLY A 131 -3.58 18.75 -5.28
N PHE A 132 -2.69 18.25 -6.15
CA PHE A 132 -1.29 17.96 -5.80
C PHE A 132 -0.28 18.65 -6.73
N GLU A 133 -0.70 19.70 -7.42
CA GLU A 133 0.08 20.40 -8.44
C GLU A 133 1.39 20.98 -7.88
N ASP A 134 1.42 21.34 -6.62
CA ASP A 134 2.60 21.83 -5.91
C ASP A 134 3.71 20.78 -5.73
N LEU A 135 3.40 19.52 -5.95
CA LEU A 135 4.35 18.39 -5.81
C LEU A 135 5.10 18.07 -7.11
N VAL A 136 4.70 18.62 -8.26
CA VAL A 136 5.38 18.38 -9.54
C VAL A 136 6.86 18.76 -9.44
N GLY A 137 7.73 17.86 -9.87
CA GLY A 137 9.16 18.05 -9.86
C GLY A 137 9.85 17.80 -8.53
N LYS A 138 9.11 17.60 -7.43
CA LYS A 138 9.69 17.26 -6.14
C LYS A 138 10.23 15.84 -6.15
N GLU A 139 11.34 15.65 -5.45
CA GLU A 139 12.05 14.38 -5.31
C GLU A 139 11.90 13.84 -3.89
N PHE A 140 11.74 12.52 -3.80
CA PHE A 140 11.63 11.78 -2.54
C PHE A 140 12.56 10.58 -2.58
N GLU A 141 13.06 10.12 -1.45
CA GLU A 141 13.85 8.89 -1.39
C GLU A 141 13.01 7.67 -1.80
N ILE A 142 13.62 6.77 -2.55
CA ILE A 142 12.98 5.50 -2.93
C ILE A 142 12.73 4.68 -1.67
N GLY A 143 11.50 4.21 -1.52
CA GLY A 143 11.10 3.43 -0.35
C GLY A 143 10.52 4.30 0.77
N THR A 144 10.82 3.98 2.01
CA THR A 144 10.16 4.57 3.20
C THR A 144 10.68 5.93 3.63
N GLY A 145 11.53 6.60 2.83
CA GLY A 145 12.26 7.80 3.25
C GLY A 145 13.43 7.49 4.18
N ALA A 146 13.65 6.23 4.52
CA ALA A 146 14.86 5.80 5.18
C ALA A 146 16.01 5.70 4.16
N LYS A 147 17.25 5.98 4.61
CA LYS A 147 18.42 5.64 3.81
C LYS A 147 18.33 4.21 3.35
N MET A 148 18.52 3.98 2.04
CA MET A 148 18.74 2.63 1.54
C MET A 148 20.06 2.11 2.16
N GLU A 149 19.94 1.37 3.25
CA GLU A 149 21.04 0.55 3.73
C GLU A 149 21.06 -0.71 2.86
N THR A 150 22.07 -0.76 1.99
CA THR A 150 22.35 -1.98 1.24
C THR A 150 23.09 -2.92 2.17
N GLU A 151 22.41 -3.96 2.65
CA GLU A 151 23.09 -5.09 3.25
C GLU A 151 23.86 -5.81 2.14
N GLN A 152 25.17 -5.70 2.17
CA GLN A 152 26.03 -6.55 1.33
C GLN A 152 26.15 -7.91 2.01
N ILE A 153 25.55 -8.92 1.41
CA ILE A 153 25.76 -10.31 1.82
C ILE A 153 26.95 -10.82 1.00
N GLU A 154 28.06 -11.10 1.65
CA GLU A 154 29.15 -11.86 1.02
C GLU A 154 28.70 -13.31 0.88
N VAL A 155 28.61 -13.77 -0.37
CA VAL A 155 28.39 -15.18 -0.68
C VAL A 155 29.75 -15.82 -0.93
N GLU A 156 30.16 -16.72 -0.06
CA GLU A 156 31.32 -17.58 -0.33
C GLU A 156 30.97 -18.55 -1.45
N VAL A 157 31.80 -18.56 -2.51
CA VAL A 157 31.64 -19.43 -3.69
C VAL A 157 32.59 -20.61 -3.55
#